data_8b32213d090337efa80f35fe2ff2a267
#
_entry.id   8b32213d090337efa80f35fe2ff2a267
#
_cell.length_a   1.000
_cell.length_b   1.000
_cell.length_c   1.000
_cell.angle_alpha   90.00
_cell.angle_beta   90.00
_cell.angle_gamma   90.00
#
_symmetry.space_group_name_H-M   'P 1'
#
loop_
_entity.id
_entity.type
_entity.pdbx_description
1 polymer ?
#
loop_
_entity_poly.entity_id
_entity_poly.type
_entity_poly.pdbx_seq_one_letter_code
_entity_poly.pdbx_strand_id
1 'polypeptide(L)'
;MELEVNDFRVLGAIKRGADSVRFVKNIVNLKSKEIENILDILDNSGLIKSEYVSGWIGQKKLKIEITEEGKQKISNYTDNLDKQWKEMIDLAIAGERDELDKKIAESPQLVNMMVFFGVTDLATLSRLNLRFLLEGKHLCYKCKKELGRFSQKFAVSDVRKFNFRMPRGMTTRDDLCADCFNKLPSAAI
;
A
#
# COMPACT_ATOMS: atom_id res chain seq x y z
N MET A 1 3.43 12.58 -21.22
CA MET A 1 2.80 11.32 -20.79
C MET A 1 2.64 11.35 -19.27
N GLU A 2 1.46 11.03 -18.78
CA GLU A 2 1.18 10.92 -17.34
C GLU A 2 1.53 9.49 -16.90
N LEU A 3 2.32 9.36 -15.83
CA LEU A 3 2.71 8.07 -15.28
C LEU A 3 1.63 7.57 -14.33
N GLU A 4 1.35 6.27 -14.39
CA GLU A 4 0.44 5.59 -13.47
C GLU A 4 1.16 5.18 -12.18
N VAL A 5 0.38 4.76 -11.18
CA VAL A 5 0.89 4.33 -9.87
C VAL A 5 1.94 3.22 -9.98
N ASN A 6 1.72 2.24 -10.85
CA ASN A 6 2.67 1.13 -11.03
C ASN A 6 3.96 1.57 -11.73
N ASP A 7 3.90 2.57 -12.61
CA ASP A 7 5.10 3.14 -13.25
C ASP A 7 6.00 3.78 -12.20
N PHE A 8 5.42 4.57 -11.28
CA PHE A 8 6.16 5.14 -10.15
C PHE A 8 6.74 4.07 -9.21
N ARG A 9 6.02 2.96 -8.97
CA ARG A 9 6.54 1.86 -8.15
C ARG A 9 7.74 1.20 -8.81
N VAL A 10 7.68 0.92 -10.11
CA VAL A 10 8.80 0.34 -10.87
C VAL A 10 9.98 1.31 -10.88
N LEU A 11 9.76 2.58 -11.22
CA LEU A 11 10.79 3.61 -11.22
C LEU A 11 11.42 3.79 -9.82
N GLY A 12 10.61 3.74 -8.77
CA GLY A 12 11.06 3.78 -7.38
C GLY A 12 11.90 2.56 -6.97
N ALA A 13 11.57 1.37 -7.47
CA ALA A 13 12.37 0.16 -7.27
C ALA A 13 13.75 0.29 -7.94
N ILE A 14 13.80 0.82 -9.16
CA ILE A 14 15.07 1.07 -9.89
C ILE A 14 15.91 2.11 -9.15
N LYS A 15 15.33 3.20 -8.64
CA LYS A 15 16.03 4.18 -7.80
C LYS A 15 16.69 3.55 -6.57
N ARG A 16 16.09 2.48 -6.03
CA ARG A 16 16.64 1.71 -4.88
C ARG A 16 17.68 0.67 -5.28
N GLY A 17 18.10 0.65 -6.54
CA GLY A 17 19.14 -0.26 -7.05
C GLY A 17 18.63 -1.56 -7.67
N ALA A 18 17.34 -1.69 -7.96
CA ALA A 18 16.85 -2.83 -8.73
C ALA A 18 17.30 -2.68 -10.21
N ASP A 19 18.26 -3.50 -10.62
CA ASP A 19 18.93 -3.47 -11.93
C ASP A 19 18.39 -4.48 -12.94
N SER A 20 17.36 -5.22 -12.60
CA SER A 20 16.79 -6.30 -13.43
C SER A 20 15.30 -6.53 -13.13
N VAL A 21 14.58 -7.10 -14.10
CA VAL A 21 13.15 -7.46 -13.96
C VAL A 21 12.89 -8.30 -12.71
N ARG A 22 13.81 -9.24 -12.40
CA ARG A 22 13.68 -10.11 -11.21
C ARG A 22 13.72 -9.31 -9.91
N PHE A 23 14.65 -8.34 -9.78
CA PHE A 23 14.74 -7.51 -8.58
C PHE A 23 13.59 -6.54 -8.48
N VAL A 24 13.18 -5.90 -9.58
CA VAL A 24 11.98 -5.06 -9.62
C VAL A 24 10.76 -5.85 -9.16
N LYS A 25 10.55 -7.07 -9.68
CA LYS A 25 9.44 -7.95 -9.29
C LYS A 25 9.37 -8.21 -7.78
N ASN A 26 10.53 -8.47 -7.15
CA ASN A 26 10.59 -8.73 -5.72
C ASN A 26 10.15 -7.52 -4.86
N ILE A 27 10.32 -6.30 -5.38
CA ILE A 27 9.98 -5.06 -4.67
C ILE A 27 8.53 -4.65 -4.92
N VAL A 28 8.06 -4.74 -6.18
CA VAL A 28 6.76 -4.18 -6.56
C VAL A 28 5.61 -5.19 -6.58
N ASN A 29 5.92 -6.50 -6.55
CA ASN A 29 4.95 -7.60 -6.59
C ASN A 29 3.99 -7.53 -7.82
N LEU A 30 4.54 -7.24 -8.99
CA LEU A 30 3.85 -7.25 -10.28
C LEU A 30 4.25 -8.47 -11.11
N LYS A 31 3.47 -8.79 -12.15
CA LYS A 31 3.83 -9.85 -13.10
C LYS A 31 4.99 -9.41 -13.99
N SER A 32 5.88 -10.34 -14.39
CA SER A 32 7.05 -9.99 -15.21
C SER A 32 6.70 -9.26 -16.50
N LYS A 33 5.66 -9.71 -17.21
CA LYS A 33 5.19 -9.06 -18.44
C LYS A 33 4.69 -7.63 -18.22
N GLU A 34 4.04 -7.36 -17.08
CA GLU A 34 3.59 -6.03 -16.71
C GLU A 34 4.80 -5.12 -16.42
N ILE A 35 5.82 -5.64 -15.72
CA ILE A 35 7.05 -4.92 -15.47
C ILE A 35 7.78 -4.60 -16.78
N GLU A 36 7.88 -5.56 -17.71
CA GLU A 36 8.51 -5.36 -19.02
C GLU A 36 7.81 -4.23 -19.80
N ASN A 37 6.50 -4.22 -19.87
CA ASN A 37 5.73 -3.15 -20.50
C ASN A 37 6.00 -1.78 -19.84
N ILE A 38 6.07 -1.73 -18.50
CA ILE A 38 6.38 -0.50 -17.76
C ILE A 38 7.82 -0.04 -18.04
N LEU A 39 8.78 -0.96 -18.10
CA LEU A 39 10.16 -0.63 -18.45
C LEU A 39 10.27 -0.02 -19.84
N ASP A 40 9.55 -0.57 -20.83
CA ASP A 40 9.48 -0.01 -22.18
C ASP A 40 8.91 1.43 -22.18
N ILE A 41 7.85 1.66 -21.38
CA ILE A 41 7.26 3.00 -21.21
C ILE A 41 8.28 3.97 -20.59
N LEU A 42 8.95 3.56 -19.53
CA LEU A 42 9.93 4.40 -18.81
C LEU A 42 11.17 4.70 -19.65
N ASP A 43 11.66 3.73 -20.42
CA ASP A 43 12.81 3.88 -21.32
C ASP A 43 12.47 4.83 -22.48
N ASN A 44 11.33 4.61 -23.15
CA ASN A 44 10.85 5.49 -24.22
C ASN A 44 10.59 6.94 -23.73
N SER A 45 10.33 7.10 -22.42
CA SER A 45 10.15 8.42 -21.81
C SER A 45 11.46 9.05 -21.30
N GLY A 46 12.59 8.39 -21.48
CA GLY A 46 13.90 8.87 -21.02
C GLY A 46 14.09 8.84 -19.50
N LEU A 47 13.21 8.19 -18.75
CA LEU A 47 13.28 8.13 -17.28
C LEU A 47 14.23 7.05 -16.77
N ILE A 48 14.48 6.04 -17.58
CA ILE A 48 15.49 5.00 -17.36
C ILE A 48 16.32 4.80 -18.63
N LYS A 49 17.42 4.07 -18.49
CA LYS A 49 18.17 3.48 -19.61
C LYS A 49 18.21 1.99 -19.42
N SER A 50 17.84 1.25 -20.46
CA SER A 50 17.92 -0.21 -20.46
C SER A 50 18.87 -0.67 -21.56
N GLU A 51 19.85 -1.51 -21.21
CA GLU A 51 20.81 -2.07 -22.16
C GLU A 51 21.07 -3.55 -21.89
N TYR A 52 21.29 -4.31 -22.96
CA TYR A 52 21.73 -5.70 -22.82
C TYR A 52 23.25 -5.75 -22.71
N VAL A 53 23.75 -6.15 -21.55
CA VAL A 53 25.18 -6.36 -21.30
C VAL A 53 25.52 -7.83 -21.40
N SER A 54 26.68 -8.16 -21.99
CA SER A 54 27.21 -9.52 -22.06
C SER A 54 27.69 -9.95 -20.67
N GLY A 55 27.08 -10.99 -20.12
CA GLY A 55 27.57 -11.65 -18.90
C GLY A 55 28.80 -12.54 -19.17
N TRP A 56 29.46 -12.99 -18.09
CA TRP A 56 30.72 -13.75 -18.13
C TRP A 56 30.65 -15.08 -18.92
N ILE A 57 29.47 -15.60 -19.20
CA ILE A 57 29.24 -16.85 -19.95
C ILE A 57 28.46 -16.58 -21.26
N GLY A 58 28.55 -15.37 -21.83
CA GLY A 58 27.85 -15.02 -23.09
C GLY A 58 26.31 -14.85 -22.95
N GLN A 59 25.77 -14.96 -21.76
CA GLN A 59 24.35 -14.67 -21.53
C GLN A 59 24.12 -13.14 -21.56
N LYS A 60 23.14 -12.71 -22.35
CA LYS A 60 22.71 -11.30 -22.34
C LYS A 60 21.90 -11.03 -21.08
N LYS A 61 22.36 -10.11 -20.25
CA LYS A 61 21.65 -9.63 -19.05
C LYS A 61 21.14 -8.22 -19.32
N LEU A 62 19.86 -7.97 -19.08
CA LEU A 62 19.31 -6.62 -19.13
C LEU A 62 19.81 -5.86 -17.89
N LYS A 63 20.49 -4.73 -18.12
CA LYS A 63 20.90 -3.76 -17.10
C LYS A 63 19.96 -2.57 -17.19
N ILE A 64 19.46 -2.12 -16.05
CA ILE A 64 18.50 -1.01 -15.95
C ILE A 64 19.08 0.05 -15.03
N GLU A 65 19.12 1.28 -15.48
CA GLU A 65 19.61 2.43 -14.71
C GLU A 65 18.62 3.59 -14.78
N ILE A 66 18.45 4.30 -13.68
CA ILE A 66 17.60 5.50 -13.61
C ILE A 66 18.38 6.71 -14.15
N THR A 67 17.72 7.53 -14.95
CA THR A 67 18.28 8.81 -15.45
C THR A 67 18.09 9.93 -14.40
N GLU A 68 18.76 11.09 -14.63
CA GLU A 68 18.53 12.27 -13.77
C GLU A 68 17.08 12.76 -13.89
N GLU A 69 16.46 12.70 -15.06
CA GLU A 69 15.06 13.02 -15.28
C GLU A 69 14.13 12.06 -14.48
N GLY A 70 14.45 10.77 -14.49
CA GLY A 70 13.76 9.77 -13.67
C GLY A 70 13.87 10.06 -12.17
N LYS A 71 15.04 10.44 -11.69
CA LYS A 71 15.26 10.82 -10.28
C LYS A 71 14.43 12.06 -9.92
N GLN A 72 14.45 13.08 -10.78
CA GLN A 72 13.66 14.29 -10.58
C GLN A 72 12.16 14.02 -10.58
N LYS A 73 11.70 13.15 -11.49
CA LYS A 73 10.29 12.74 -11.55
C LYS A 73 9.83 12.08 -10.26
N ILE A 74 10.65 11.19 -9.68
CA ILE A 74 10.37 10.58 -8.36
C ILE A 74 10.40 11.64 -7.26
N SER A 75 11.37 12.56 -7.25
CA SER A 75 11.44 13.60 -6.23
C SER A 75 10.15 14.41 -6.20
N ASN A 76 9.73 14.91 -7.34
CA ASN A 76 8.49 15.69 -7.47
C ASN A 76 7.26 14.88 -7.00
N TYR A 77 7.22 13.58 -7.31
CA TYR A 77 6.15 12.71 -6.87
C TYR A 77 6.15 12.51 -5.34
N THR A 78 7.31 12.26 -4.75
CA THR A 78 7.45 12.09 -3.28
C THR A 78 7.15 13.37 -2.52
N ASP A 79 7.54 14.54 -3.05
CA ASP A 79 7.21 15.84 -2.46
C ASP A 79 5.70 16.09 -2.45
N ASN A 80 5.01 15.68 -3.51
CA ASN A 80 3.54 15.72 -3.55
C ASN A 80 2.91 14.76 -2.54
N LEU A 81 3.43 13.53 -2.42
CA LEU A 81 2.96 12.58 -1.40
C LEU A 81 3.17 13.13 0.02
N ASP A 82 4.31 13.75 0.31
CA ASP A 82 4.61 14.35 1.61
C ASP A 82 3.63 15.50 1.94
N LYS A 83 3.35 16.36 0.96
CA LYS A 83 2.33 17.42 1.10
C LYS A 83 0.96 16.83 1.43
N GLN A 84 0.50 15.84 0.66
CA GLN A 84 -0.78 15.19 0.90
C GLN A 84 -0.82 14.46 2.24
N TRP A 85 0.30 13.89 2.68
CA TRP A 85 0.42 13.26 4.00
C TRP A 85 0.22 14.27 5.13
N LYS A 86 0.86 15.44 5.05
CA LYS A 86 0.68 16.53 6.02
C LYS A 86 -0.77 16.97 6.11
N GLU A 87 -1.43 17.20 4.97
CA GLU A 87 -2.84 17.55 4.93
C GLU A 87 -3.72 16.47 5.58
N MET A 88 -3.44 15.18 5.35
CA MET A 88 -4.17 14.07 5.97
C MET A 88 -3.99 14.02 7.48
N ILE A 89 -2.77 14.29 7.99
CA ILE A 89 -2.50 14.37 9.42
C ILE A 89 -3.28 15.53 10.04
N ASP A 90 -3.26 16.70 9.41
CA ASP A 90 -3.95 17.88 9.91
C ASP A 90 -5.47 17.63 10.02
N LEU A 91 -6.09 17.03 9.00
CA LEU A 91 -7.49 16.61 9.03
C LEU A 91 -7.76 15.58 10.15
N ALA A 92 -6.85 14.62 10.34
CA ALA A 92 -7.01 13.61 11.39
C ALA A 92 -6.92 14.21 12.79
N ILE A 93 -6.01 15.18 13.01
CA ILE A 93 -5.85 15.90 14.27
C ILE A 93 -7.04 16.83 14.54
N ALA A 94 -7.53 17.53 13.52
CA ALA A 94 -8.70 18.38 13.61
C ALA A 94 -10.02 17.59 13.83
N GLY A 95 -10.00 16.27 13.62
CA GLY A 95 -11.18 15.41 13.72
C GLY A 95 -12.12 15.51 12.52
N GLU A 96 -11.66 16.10 11.42
CA GLU A 96 -12.42 16.30 10.15
C GLU A 96 -12.45 14.97 9.35
N ARG A 97 -13.23 14.03 9.85
CA ARG A 97 -13.26 12.65 9.35
C ARG A 97 -13.85 12.53 7.95
N ASP A 98 -14.90 13.28 7.66
CA ASP A 98 -15.57 13.21 6.38
C ASP A 98 -14.67 13.71 5.24
N GLU A 99 -13.90 14.78 5.47
CA GLU A 99 -12.92 15.30 4.51
C GLU A 99 -11.74 14.32 4.33
N LEU A 100 -11.26 13.71 5.40
CA LEU A 100 -10.25 12.68 5.34
C LEU A 100 -10.73 11.47 4.54
N ASP A 101 -11.95 11.00 4.76
CA ASP A 101 -12.55 9.89 4.02
C ASP A 101 -12.72 10.20 2.53
N LYS A 102 -13.16 11.41 2.19
CA LYS A 102 -13.27 11.87 0.81
C LYS A 102 -11.91 11.86 0.11
N LYS A 103 -10.89 12.44 0.73
CA LYS A 103 -9.53 12.49 0.19
C LYS A 103 -8.95 11.10 -0.09
N ILE A 104 -9.25 10.13 0.76
CA ILE A 104 -8.78 8.76 0.57
C ILE A 104 -9.61 8.00 -0.47
N ALA A 105 -10.90 8.30 -0.57
CA ALA A 105 -11.77 7.71 -1.60
C ALA A 105 -11.34 8.14 -3.02
N GLU A 106 -10.85 9.37 -3.16
CA GLU A 106 -10.31 9.90 -4.43
C GLU A 106 -9.04 9.17 -4.88
N SER A 107 -8.24 8.67 -3.94
CA SER A 107 -7.00 7.94 -4.26
C SER A 107 -6.78 6.75 -3.30
N PRO A 108 -7.43 5.61 -3.53
CA PRO A 108 -7.38 4.45 -2.62
C PRO A 108 -5.97 3.89 -2.38
N GLN A 109 -5.05 4.10 -3.32
CA GLN A 109 -3.66 3.62 -3.22
C GLN A 109 -2.71 4.64 -2.59
N LEU A 110 -3.17 5.85 -2.29
CA LEU A 110 -2.34 6.96 -1.83
C LEU A 110 -1.48 6.58 -0.62
N VAL A 111 -2.07 6.02 0.41
CA VAL A 111 -1.36 5.65 1.64
C VAL A 111 -0.35 4.51 1.40
N ASN A 112 -0.68 3.55 0.53
CA ASN A 112 0.25 2.51 0.13
C ASN A 112 1.48 3.09 -0.58
N MET A 113 1.29 4.12 -1.42
CA MET A 113 2.38 4.82 -2.09
C MET A 113 3.22 5.64 -1.11
N MET A 114 2.59 6.29 -0.12
CA MET A 114 3.31 6.99 0.95
C MET A 114 4.21 6.04 1.75
N VAL A 115 3.73 4.85 2.08
CA VAL A 115 4.55 3.82 2.75
C VAL A 115 5.64 3.30 1.81
N PHE A 116 5.30 3.01 0.56
CA PHE A 116 6.26 2.52 -0.43
C PHE A 116 7.42 3.50 -0.64
N PHE A 117 7.18 4.79 -0.69
CA PHE A 117 8.21 5.82 -0.85
C PHE A 117 8.83 6.30 0.46
N GLY A 118 8.39 5.79 1.61
CA GLY A 118 8.95 6.13 2.92
C GLY A 118 8.52 7.52 3.42
N VAL A 119 7.44 8.08 2.90
CA VAL A 119 6.81 9.31 3.41
C VAL A 119 6.20 9.08 4.78
N THR A 120 5.66 7.87 5.00
CA THR A 120 5.20 7.40 6.31
C THR A 120 5.55 5.92 6.49
N ASP A 121 5.34 5.38 7.68
CA ASP A 121 5.58 3.99 8.02
C ASP A 121 4.42 3.36 8.82
N LEU A 122 4.47 2.03 8.95
CA LEU A 122 3.45 1.26 9.66
C LEU A 122 3.35 1.64 11.15
N ALA A 123 4.45 2.04 11.78
CA ALA A 123 4.45 2.43 13.19
C ALA A 123 3.75 3.78 13.38
N THR A 124 4.03 4.73 12.50
CA THR A 124 3.34 6.04 12.46
C THR A 124 1.86 5.89 12.18
N LEU A 125 1.46 5.08 11.19
CA LEU A 125 0.06 4.79 10.90
C LEU A 125 -0.65 4.13 12.09
N SER A 126 0.01 3.22 12.81
CA SER A 126 -0.54 2.57 14.01
C SER A 126 -0.72 3.56 15.14
N ARG A 127 0.27 4.42 15.39
CA ARG A 127 0.23 5.45 16.43
C ARG A 127 -0.89 6.47 16.22
N LEU A 128 -1.19 6.80 14.95
CA LEU A 128 -2.25 7.72 14.57
C LEU A 128 -3.61 7.04 14.37
N ASN A 129 -3.73 5.73 14.64
CA ASN A 129 -4.89 4.92 14.34
C ASN A 129 -5.31 4.95 12.86
N LEU A 130 -4.37 5.17 11.96
CA LEU A 130 -4.58 5.25 10.51
C LEU A 130 -4.20 3.95 9.76
N ARG A 131 -3.82 2.88 10.47
CA ARG A 131 -3.41 1.61 9.86
C ARG A 131 -4.48 0.99 8.96
N PHE A 132 -5.76 1.23 9.26
CA PHE A 132 -6.88 0.78 8.45
C PHE A 132 -6.87 1.33 7.01
N LEU A 133 -6.13 2.41 6.75
CA LEU A 133 -5.98 2.99 5.41
C LEU A 133 -5.19 2.09 4.45
N LEU A 134 -4.37 1.17 4.98
CA LEU A 134 -3.57 0.22 4.19
C LEU A 134 -4.33 -1.04 3.80
N GLU A 135 -5.37 -1.36 4.52
CA GLU A 135 -5.95 -2.71 4.47
C GLU A 135 -7.11 -2.84 3.46
N GLY A 136 -7.42 -1.79 2.68
CA GLY A 136 -8.51 -1.84 1.71
C GLY A 136 -9.90 -1.93 2.37
N LYS A 137 -10.86 -2.51 1.67
CA LYS A 137 -12.21 -2.70 2.21
C LYS A 137 -12.20 -3.75 3.32
N HIS A 138 -12.38 -3.31 4.55
CA HIS A 138 -12.61 -4.20 5.67
C HIS A 138 -14.02 -4.76 5.64
N LEU A 139 -14.12 -6.07 5.67
CA LEU A 139 -15.41 -6.76 5.75
C LEU A 139 -15.56 -7.43 7.11
N CYS A 140 -16.77 -7.34 7.66
CA CYS A 140 -17.09 -8.14 8.84
C CYS A 140 -16.88 -9.63 8.53
N TYR A 141 -16.10 -10.32 9.38
CA TYR A 141 -15.80 -11.75 9.20
C TYR A 141 -17.06 -12.61 9.05
N LYS A 142 -18.12 -12.31 9.84
CA LYS A 142 -19.33 -13.12 9.87
C LYS A 142 -20.36 -12.76 8.80
N CYS A 143 -20.75 -11.48 8.68
CA CYS A 143 -21.83 -11.06 7.77
C CYS A 143 -21.36 -10.46 6.44
N LYS A 144 -20.04 -10.31 6.28
CA LYS A 144 -19.40 -9.71 5.09
C LYS A 144 -19.82 -8.27 4.78
N LYS A 145 -20.55 -7.61 5.69
CA LYS A 145 -20.85 -6.19 5.60
C LYS A 145 -19.54 -5.38 5.60
N GLU A 146 -19.45 -4.37 4.78
CA GLU A 146 -18.31 -3.45 4.77
C GLU A 146 -18.25 -2.72 6.12
N LEU A 147 -17.09 -2.80 6.75
CA LEU A 147 -16.79 -2.08 7.97
C LEU A 147 -16.16 -0.75 7.56
N GLY A 148 -16.96 0.30 7.61
CA GLY A 148 -16.49 1.66 7.37
C GLY A 148 -15.28 1.98 8.25
N ARG A 149 -14.50 2.96 7.86
CA ARG A 149 -13.26 3.34 8.56
C ARG A 149 -13.47 3.68 10.02
N PHE A 150 -14.63 4.25 10.33
CA PHE A 150 -15.01 4.67 11.69
C PHE A 150 -16.07 3.76 12.33
N SER A 151 -16.44 2.66 11.66
CA SER A 151 -17.31 1.66 12.25
C SER A 151 -16.62 1.04 13.45
N GLN A 152 -17.37 0.81 14.50
CA GLN A 152 -16.90 0.04 15.65
C GLN A 152 -16.56 -1.38 15.20
N LYS A 153 -15.29 -1.75 15.38
CA LYS A 153 -14.72 -3.03 14.97
C LYS A 153 -14.27 -3.80 16.20
N PHE A 154 -14.51 -5.08 16.20
CA PHE A 154 -14.14 -5.97 17.29
C PHE A 154 -13.20 -7.06 16.76
N ALA A 155 -11.96 -7.02 17.22
CA ALA A 155 -10.93 -7.97 16.85
C ALA A 155 -11.01 -9.25 17.71
N VAL A 156 -10.17 -10.22 17.39
CA VAL A 156 -10.01 -11.47 18.18
C VAL A 156 -9.73 -11.18 19.66
N SER A 157 -8.94 -10.14 19.94
CA SER A 157 -8.64 -9.70 21.32
C SER A 157 -9.90 -9.31 22.10
N ASP A 158 -10.84 -8.62 21.42
CA ASP A 158 -12.09 -8.21 22.06
C ASP A 158 -13.01 -9.42 22.31
N VAL A 159 -13.11 -10.33 21.34
CA VAL A 159 -13.88 -11.58 21.52
C VAL A 159 -13.40 -12.36 22.73
N ARG A 160 -12.06 -12.44 22.93
CA ARG A 160 -11.46 -13.11 24.10
C ARG A 160 -11.71 -12.33 25.39
N LYS A 161 -11.50 -11.00 25.38
CA LYS A 161 -11.67 -10.11 26.53
C LYS A 161 -13.09 -10.20 27.11
N PHE A 162 -14.09 -10.27 26.24
CA PHE A 162 -15.49 -10.38 26.66
C PHE A 162 -15.97 -11.83 26.86
N ASN A 163 -15.06 -12.79 26.83
CA ASN A 163 -15.34 -14.21 27.04
C ASN A 163 -16.42 -14.76 26.09
N PHE A 164 -16.36 -14.34 24.81
CA PHE A 164 -17.23 -14.88 23.78
C PHE A 164 -16.58 -16.07 23.07
N ARG A 165 -17.42 -16.97 22.55
CA ARG A 165 -16.97 -18.08 21.74
C ARG A 165 -16.43 -17.56 20.40
N MET A 166 -15.16 -17.88 20.13
CA MET A 166 -14.50 -17.47 18.89
C MET A 166 -15.19 -18.07 17.67
N PRO A 167 -15.54 -17.26 16.63
CA PRO A 167 -16.00 -17.79 15.37
C PRO A 167 -14.96 -18.72 14.73
N ARG A 168 -15.39 -19.87 14.23
CA ARG A 168 -14.49 -20.87 13.65
C ARG A 168 -13.72 -20.26 12.45
N GLY A 169 -12.40 -20.33 12.48
CA GLY A 169 -11.52 -19.83 11.42
C GLY A 169 -11.21 -18.33 11.47
N MET A 170 -11.74 -17.57 12.44
CA MET A 170 -11.39 -16.16 12.64
C MET A 170 -9.95 -16.01 13.11
N THR A 171 -9.21 -15.12 12.46
CA THR A 171 -7.79 -14.85 12.71
C THR A 171 -7.59 -13.43 13.27
N THR A 172 -6.37 -13.11 13.68
CA THR A 172 -5.99 -11.76 14.18
C THR A 172 -6.10 -10.66 13.12
N ARG A 173 -6.37 -11.03 11.86
CA ARG A 173 -6.56 -10.09 10.73
C ARG A 173 -8.03 -9.79 10.46
N ASP A 174 -8.93 -10.47 11.15
CA ASP A 174 -10.36 -10.38 10.93
C ASP A 174 -11.02 -9.54 12.02
N ASP A 175 -12.05 -8.77 11.64
CA ASP A 175 -12.86 -7.95 12.52
C ASP A 175 -14.35 -8.33 12.40
N LEU A 176 -15.11 -8.08 13.45
CA LEU A 176 -16.56 -8.20 13.49
C LEU A 176 -17.19 -6.80 13.57
N CYS A 177 -18.35 -6.62 12.94
CA CYS A 177 -19.20 -5.45 13.20
C CYS A 177 -19.87 -5.60 14.57
N ALA A 178 -20.36 -4.50 15.15
CA ALA A 178 -21.04 -4.48 16.44
C ALA A 178 -22.20 -5.49 16.51
N ASP A 179 -23.03 -5.56 15.46
CA ASP A 179 -24.17 -6.48 15.41
C ASP A 179 -23.75 -7.95 15.50
N CYS A 180 -22.66 -8.32 14.80
CA CYS A 180 -22.15 -9.68 14.81
C CYS A 180 -21.41 -10.01 16.10
N PHE A 181 -20.70 -9.05 16.68
CA PHE A 181 -20.02 -9.18 17.96
C PHE A 181 -21.02 -9.41 19.10
N ASN A 182 -22.06 -8.56 19.20
CA ASN A 182 -23.08 -8.66 20.23
C ASN A 182 -23.95 -9.94 20.14
N LYS A 183 -23.95 -10.60 18.98
CA LYS A 183 -24.65 -11.89 18.76
C LYS A 183 -23.74 -13.10 18.94
N LEU A 184 -22.52 -12.92 19.45
CA LEU A 184 -21.64 -14.05 19.75
C LEU A 184 -22.14 -14.78 20.99
N PRO A 185 -22.15 -16.13 21.00
CA PRO A 185 -22.44 -16.91 22.19
C PRO A 185 -21.30 -16.75 23.20
N SER A 186 -21.62 -16.75 24.47
CA SER A 186 -20.62 -16.83 25.53
C SER A 186 -19.78 -18.10 25.38
N ALA A 187 -18.50 -18.01 25.66
CA ALA A 187 -17.68 -19.19 25.80
C ALA A 187 -18.21 -19.96 27.01
N ALA A 188 -18.59 -21.23 26.81
CA ALA A 188 -18.95 -22.09 27.96
C ALA A 188 -17.73 -22.17 28.89
N ILE A 189 -17.97 -21.92 30.18
CA ILE A 189 -16.98 -22.11 31.24
C ILE A 189 -16.68 -23.59 31.35
#